data_183dbaeb573aaf8b5e07ec0429b6c6ce
#
_entry.id   183dbaeb573aaf8b5e07ec0429b6c6ce
#
_cell.length_a   1.000
_cell.length_b   1.000
_cell.length_c   1.000
_cell.angle_alpha   90.00
_cell.angle_beta   90.00
_cell.angle_gamma   90.00
#
_symmetry.space_group_name_H-M   'P 1'
#
loop_
_entity.id
_entity.type
_entity.pdbx_description
1 polymer ?
#
loop_
_entity_poly.entity_id
_entity_poly.type
_entity_poly.pdbx_seq_one_letter_code
_entity_poly.pdbx_strand_id
1 'polypeptide(L)'
;MAAVLEMGERAVLDSKVNFTLKIKGEPWSLPLKARVEVLAIVREGLRNALEHSHAKTILVVVRYWKSGLKISIQDNGIGVSEQHLALRQKEGHWGIAGMRERAEKLRGRLEIVSQLSKGTMINVVMPRSAVFMKPRVLCMSEKGRRWSRRQRHGKFSLFRLLSRSRH
;
A
#
# COMPACT_ATOMS: atom_id res chain seq x y z
N MET A 1 -2.04 -1.17 13.29
CA MET A 1 -3.30 -1.94 13.22
C MET A 1 -4.47 -1.24 13.89
N ALA A 2 -4.26 -0.43 14.92
CA ALA A 2 -5.31 0.42 15.49
C ALA A 2 -6.10 1.21 14.44
N ALA A 3 -5.41 1.83 13.47
CA ALA A 3 -6.07 2.57 12.38
C ALA A 3 -6.98 1.70 11.47
N VAL A 4 -6.71 0.40 11.33
CA VAL A 4 -7.60 -0.52 10.57
C VAL A 4 -8.83 -0.84 11.40
N LEU A 5 -8.67 -1.04 12.70
CA LEU A 5 -9.79 -1.27 13.61
C LEU A 5 -10.73 -0.05 13.64
N GLU A 6 -10.17 1.11 13.92
CA GLU A 6 -10.93 2.38 13.96
C GLU A 6 -11.66 2.66 12.63
N MET A 7 -10.97 2.42 11.51
CA MET A 7 -11.58 2.58 10.18
C MET A 7 -12.75 1.62 9.96
N GLY A 8 -12.61 0.35 10.37
CA GLY A 8 -13.66 -0.64 10.23
C GLY A 8 -14.85 -0.34 11.12
N GLU A 9 -14.63 -0.02 12.38
CA GLU A 9 -15.68 0.35 13.34
C GLU A 9 -16.46 1.58 12.88
N ARG A 10 -15.76 2.62 12.42
CA ARG A 10 -16.40 3.83 11.87
C ARG A 10 -17.20 3.53 10.60
N ALA A 11 -16.69 2.67 9.73
CA ALA A 11 -17.35 2.35 8.47
C ALA A 11 -18.70 1.66 8.67
N VAL A 12 -18.86 0.89 9.77
CA VAL A 12 -20.09 0.15 10.07
C VAL A 12 -21.01 0.83 11.09
N LEU A 13 -20.60 1.99 11.64
CA LEU A 13 -21.28 2.64 12.76
C LEU A 13 -22.80 2.83 12.55
N ASP A 14 -23.16 3.30 11.34
CA ASP A 14 -24.57 3.54 10.97
C ASP A 14 -25.18 2.41 10.14
N SER A 15 -24.52 1.25 10.12
CA SER A 15 -24.96 0.07 9.35
C SER A 15 -25.36 -1.08 10.28
N LYS A 16 -26.12 -2.04 9.75
CA LYS A 16 -26.42 -3.29 10.44
C LYS A 16 -25.38 -4.39 10.19
N VAL A 17 -24.18 -3.99 9.77
CA VAL A 17 -23.10 -4.90 9.40
C VAL A 17 -22.16 -5.12 10.59
N ASN A 18 -21.87 -6.38 10.89
CA ASN A 18 -20.89 -6.73 11.93
C ASN A 18 -19.47 -6.71 11.34
N PHE A 19 -18.61 -5.89 11.91
CA PHE A 19 -17.19 -5.81 11.57
C PHE A 19 -16.34 -6.61 12.56
N THR A 20 -15.35 -7.34 12.07
CA THR A 20 -14.38 -8.08 12.88
C THR A 20 -12.98 -7.91 12.31
N LEU A 21 -12.01 -7.54 13.16
CA LEU A 21 -10.58 -7.54 12.83
C LEU A 21 -9.88 -8.68 13.56
N LYS A 22 -9.16 -9.53 12.83
CA LYS A 22 -8.30 -10.58 13.40
C LYS A 22 -6.85 -10.35 13.01
N ILE A 23 -5.95 -10.36 13.99
CA ILE A 23 -4.51 -10.24 13.77
C ILE A 23 -3.86 -11.59 14.07
N LYS A 24 -3.01 -12.09 13.16
CA LYS A 24 -2.30 -13.35 13.28
C LYS A 24 -0.80 -13.14 13.07
N GLY A 25 0.01 -13.82 13.86
CA GLY A 25 1.46 -13.69 13.87
C GLY A 25 1.93 -12.47 14.67
N GLU A 26 3.25 -12.25 14.71
CA GLU A 26 3.85 -11.13 15.45
C GLU A 26 3.84 -9.86 14.60
N PRO A 27 3.12 -8.80 15.03
CA PRO A 27 3.07 -7.54 14.32
C PRO A 27 4.46 -6.87 14.27
N TRP A 28 4.82 -6.37 13.10
CA TRP A 28 5.98 -5.52 12.92
C TRP A 28 5.56 -4.18 12.29
N SER A 29 6.37 -3.15 12.54
CA SER A 29 6.03 -1.79 12.12
C SER A 29 6.14 -1.62 10.61
N LEU A 30 5.08 -1.10 9.99
CA LEU A 30 5.08 -0.67 8.60
C LEU A 30 5.64 0.75 8.48
N PRO A 31 6.54 1.03 7.52
CA PRO A 31 6.92 2.38 7.16
C PRO A 31 5.70 3.22 6.78
N LEU A 32 5.76 4.53 7.03
CA LEU A 32 4.63 5.44 6.81
C LEU A 32 4.04 5.32 5.40
N LYS A 33 4.88 5.30 4.37
CA LYS A 33 4.44 5.16 2.97
C LYS A 33 3.65 3.88 2.73
N ALA A 34 4.13 2.75 3.24
CA ALA A 34 3.43 1.47 3.12
C ALA A 34 2.12 1.46 3.92
N ARG A 35 2.12 2.09 5.09
CA ARG A 35 0.91 2.23 5.92
C ARG A 35 -0.19 2.98 5.18
N VAL A 36 0.13 4.08 4.51
CA VAL A 36 -0.82 4.88 3.71
C VAL A 36 -1.45 4.04 2.61
N GLU A 37 -0.63 3.30 1.84
CA GLU A 37 -1.15 2.46 0.75
C GLU A 37 -2.01 1.30 1.28
N VAL A 38 -1.58 0.65 2.36
CA VAL A 38 -2.35 -0.41 3.02
C VAL A 38 -3.71 0.10 3.51
N LEU A 39 -3.73 1.24 4.20
CA LEU A 39 -4.98 1.82 4.70
C LEU A 39 -5.91 2.23 3.56
N ALA A 40 -5.39 2.73 2.45
CA ALA A 40 -6.19 3.06 1.28
C ALA A 40 -6.82 1.81 0.64
N ILE A 41 -6.08 0.69 0.57
CA ILE A 41 -6.63 -0.59 0.08
C ILE A 41 -7.72 -1.10 1.02
N VAL A 42 -7.48 -1.07 2.34
CA VAL A 42 -8.49 -1.52 3.32
C VAL A 42 -9.74 -0.67 3.25
N ARG A 43 -9.60 0.66 3.16
CA ARG A 43 -10.74 1.59 3.02
C ARG A 43 -11.58 1.26 1.80
N GLU A 44 -10.95 1.03 0.67
CA GLU A 44 -11.64 0.70 -0.57
C GLU A 44 -12.34 -0.66 -0.49
N GLY A 45 -11.69 -1.67 0.11
CA GLY A 45 -12.29 -2.97 0.34
C GLY A 45 -13.52 -2.91 1.27
N LEU A 46 -13.44 -2.14 2.34
CA LEU A 46 -14.58 -1.92 3.25
C LEU A 46 -15.72 -1.18 2.54
N ARG A 47 -15.42 -0.15 1.76
CA ARG A 47 -16.41 0.59 1.00
C ARG A 47 -17.15 -0.33 0.03
N ASN A 48 -16.42 -1.14 -0.73
CA ASN A 48 -17.02 -2.09 -1.67
C ASN A 48 -17.92 -3.11 -0.97
N ALA A 49 -17.51 -3.59 0.20
CA ALA A 49 -18.32 -4.51 0.99
C ALA A 49 -19.60 -3.84 1.52
N LEU A 50 -19.55 -2.59 1.96
CA LEU A 50 -20.71 -1.88 2.51
C LEU A 50 -21.70 -1.42 1.43
N GLU A 51 -21.18 -0.86 0.32
CA GLU A 51 -22.02 -0.22 -0.70
C GLU A 51 -22.61 -1.23 -1.70
N HIS A 52 -21.90 -2.35 -1.94
CA HIS A 52 -22.23 -3.21 -3.08
C HIS A 52 -22.52 -4.67 -2.75
N SER A 53 -22.19 -5.13 -1.55
CA SER A 53 -22.27 -6.56 -1.26
C SER A 53 -23.58 -7.00 -0.57
N HIS A 54 -24.31 -6.09 0.04
CA HIS A 54 -25.43 -6.42 0.94
C HIS A 54 -25.02 -7.41 2.06
N ALA A 55 -23.75 -7.34 2.49
CA ALA A 55 -23.22 -8.23 3.50
C ALA A 55 -23.80 -7.94 4.90
N LYS A 56 -23.88 -8.98 5.71
CA LYS A 56 -24.18 -8.88 7.14
C LYS A 56 -22.92 -8.87 7.99
N THR A 57 -21.81 -9.37 7.46
CA THR A 57 -20.55 -9.45 8.18
C THR A 57 -19.38 -9.09 7.26
N ILE A 58 -18.43 -8.36 7.82
CA ILE A 58 -17.14 -8.06 7.19
C ILE A 58 -16.04 -8.52 8.14
N LEU A 59 -15.16 -9.38 7.66
CA LEU A 59 -14.01 -9.89 8.38
C LEU A 59 -12.72 -9.38 7.72
N VAL A 60 -11.91 -8.65 8.49
CA VAL A 60 -10.55 -8.29 8.08
C VAL A 60 -9.57 -9.15 8.84
N VAL A 61 -8.71 -9.86 8.14
CA VAL A 61 -7.64 -10.67 8.73
C VAL A 61 -6.29 -10.13 8.29
N VAL A 62 -5.47 -9.72 9.25
CA VAL A 62 -4.10 -9.30 9.02
C VAL A 62 -3.18 -10.39 9.55
N ARG A 63 -2.42 -11.00 8.65
CA ARG A 63 -1.46 -12.06 8.99
C ARG A 63 -0.04 -11.60 8.74
N TYR A 64 0.77 -11.63 9.80
CA TYR A 64 2.19 -11.34 9.75
C TYR A 64 3.01 -12.63 9.73
N TRP A 65 4.12 -12.62 8.98
CA TRP A 65 5.19 -13.62 9.07
C TRP A 65 6.54 -12.95 8.80
N LYS A 66 7.64 -13.67 9.03
CA LYS A 66 9.00 -13.10 8.93
C LYS A 66 9.29 -12.40 7.60
N SER A 67 8.80 -12.96 6.49
CA SER A 67 9.07 -12.48 5.13
C SER A 67 7.97 -11.62 4.52
N GLY A 68 6.83 -11.37 5.21
CA GLY A 68 5.75 -10.62 4.60
C GLY A 68 4.52 -10.37 5.47
N LEU A 69 3.51 -9.85 4.81
CA LEU A 69 2.21 -9.50 5.37
C LEU A 69 1.11 -9.87 4.36
N LYS A 70 0.03 -10.47 4.85
CA LYS A 70 -1.22 -10.65 4.09
C LYS A 70 -2.35 -9.92 4.81
N ILE A 71 -3.14 -9.20 4.03
CA ILE A 71 -4.41 -8.64 4.48
C ILE A 71 -5.50 -9.28 3.65
N SER A 72 -6.51 -9.83 4.31
CA SER A 72 -7.70 -10.39 3.67
C SER A 72 -8.91 -9.61 4.17
N ILE A 73 -9.72 -9.10 3.25
CA ILE A 73 -11.00 -8.43 3.54
C ILE A 73 -12.07 -9.31 2.94
N GLN A 74 -12.92 -9.84 3.75
CA GLN A 74 -13.97 -10.79 3.35
C GLN A 74 -15.33 -10.29 3.78
N ASP A 75 -16.29 -10.27 2.88
CA ASP A 75 -17.70 -10.08 3.14
C ASP A 75 -18.47 -11.37 2.86
N ASN A 76 -19.66 -11.47 3.45
CA ASN A 76 -20.60 -12.57 3.22
C ASN A 76 -21.81 -12.13 2.39
N GLY A 77 -21.62 -11.18 1.49
CA GLY A 77 -22.69 -10.62 0.68
C GLY A 77 -23.06 -11.45 -0.54
N ILE A 78 -23.68 -10.78 -1.50
CA ILE A 78 -24.19 -11.44 -2.73
C ILE A 78 -23.08 -11.95 -3.65
N GLY A 79 -21.85 -11.44 -3.49
CA GLY A 79 -20.74 -11.72 -4.40
C GLY A 79 -21.03 -11.25 -5.84
N VAL A 80 -20.10 -11.52 -6.73
CA VAL A 80 -20.22 -11.24 -8.17
C VAL A 80 -19.73 -12.44 -8.96
N SER A 81 -20.30 -12.65 -10.16
CA SER A 81 -19.81 -13.68 -11.07
C SER A 81 -18.44 -13.30 -11.64
N GLU A 82 -17.69 -14.30 -12.06
CA GLU A 82 -16.35 -14.12 -12.65
C GLU A 82 -16.41 -13.23 -13.91
N GLN A 83 -17.49 -13.40 -14.70
CA GLN A 83 -17.74 -12.57 -15.90
C GLN A 83 -17.94 -11.10 -15.54
N HIS A 84 -18.73 -10.78 -14.51
CA HIS A 84 -18.92 -9.41 -14.04
C HIS A 84 -17.65 -8.81 -13.42
N LEU A 85 -16.85 -9.61 -12.72
CA LEU A 85 -15.55 -9.17 -12.23
C LEU A 85 -14.62 -8.79 -13.38
N ALA A 86 -14.58 -9.60 -14.44
CA ALA A 86 -13.77 -9.32 -15.62
C ALA A 86 -14.25 -8.07 -16.39
N LEU A 87 -15.56 -7.87 -16.52
CA LEU A 87 -16.15 -6.66 -17.10
C LEU A 87 -15.79 -5.40 -16.31
N ARG A 88 -16.01 -5.42 -15.00
CA ARG A 88 -15.64 -4.29 -14.11
C ARG A 88 -14.16 -3.95 -14.16
N GLN A 89 -13.29 -4.92 -14.37
CA GLN A 89 -11.86 -4.68 -14.58
C GLN A 89 -11.57 -3.97 -15.90
N LYS A 90 -12.33 -4.27 -16.97
CA LYS A 90 -12.18 -3.64 -18.30
C LYS A 90 -12.78 -2.24 -18.35
N GLU A 91 -13.90 -2.01 -17.69
CA GLU A 91 -14.62 -0.73 -17.67
C GLU A 91 -13.96 0.35 -16.78
N GLY A 92 -12.76 0.08 -16.25
CA GLY A 92 -11.99 1.06 -15.48
C GLY A 92 -12.62 1.44 -14.14
N HIS A 93 -13.32 0.52 -13.47
CA HIS A 93 -13.79 0.77 -12.11
C HIS A 93 -12.59 1.11 -11.22
N TRP A 94 -12.43 2.39 -10.95
CA TRP A 94 -11.28 3.02 -10.30
C TRP A 94 -10.89 2.38 -8.97
N GLY A 95 -11.84 1.80 -8.24
CA GLY A 95 -11.60 1.17 -6.94
C GLY A 95 -10.67 -0.05 -7.01
N ILE A 96 -10.99 -1.02 -7.88
CA ILE A 96 -10.19 -2.25 -8.03
C ILE A 96 -8.83 -1.95 -8.65
N ALA A 97 -8.82 -1.13 -9.71
CA ALA A 97 -7.59 -0.70 -10.38
C ALA A 97 -6.67 0.05 -9.41
N GLY A 98 -7.22 0.98 -8.62
CA GLY A 98 -6.47 1.73 -7.61
C GLY A 98 -5.93 0.84 -6.49
N MET A 99 -6.68 -0.17 -6.03
CA MET A 99 -6.16 -1.14 -5.05
C MET A 99 -5.00 -1.96 -5.63
N ARG A 100 -5.08 -2.37 -6.90
CA ARG A 100 -4.01 -3.13 -7.57
C ARG A 100 -2.74 -2.30 -7.71
N GLU A 101 -2.85 -1.08 -8.22
CA GLU A 101 -1.73 -0.14 -8.33
C GLU A 101 -1.02 0.09 -6.98
N ARG A 102 -1.82 0.26 -5.90
CA ARG A 102 -1.27 0.43 -4.54
C ARG A 102 -0.56 -0.82 -4.04
N ALA A 103 -1.09 -2.01 -4.32
CA ALA A 103 -0.43 -3.26 -4.00
C ALA A 103 0.90 -3.41 -4.77
N GLU A 104 0.93 -3.05 -6.06
CA GLU A 104 2.13 -3.05 -6.90
C GLU A 104 3.20 -2.05 -6.42
N LYS A 105 2.81 -0.86 -5.97
CA LYS A 105 3.72 0.11 -5.31
C LYS A 105 4.44 -0.51 -4.11
N LEU A 106 3.78 -1.44 -3.43
CA LEU A 106 4.33 -2.22 -2.33
C LEU A 106 5.00 -3.52 -2.79
N ARG A 107 5.21 -3.70 -4.12
CA ARG A 107 5.67 -4.96 -4.73
C ARG A 107 4.87 -6.16 -4.25
N GLY A 108 3.64 -5.92 -3.90
CA GLY A 108 2.68 -6.91 -3.48
C GLY A 108 1.82 -7.39 -4.65
N ARG A 109 0.92 -8.31 -4.32
CA ARG A 109 -0.09 -8.83 -5.24
C ARG A 109 -1.46 -8.67 -4.62
N LEU A 110 -2.42 -8.21 -5.44
CA LEU A 110 -3.83 -8.17 -5.09
C LEU A 110 -4.57 -9.26 -5.86
N GLU A 111 -5.37 -10.03 -5.14
CA GLU A 111 -6.24 -11.07 -5.67
C GLU A 111 -7.66 -10.84 -5.17
N ILE A 112 -8.65 -10.97 -6.03
CA ILE A 112 -10.05 -10.88 -5.68
C ILE A 112 -10.70 -12.20 -6.04
N VAL A 113 -11.32 -12.83 -5.06
CA VAL A 113 -12.11 -14.05 -5.22
C VAL A 113 -13.53 -13.72 -4.84
N SER A 114 -14.48 -13.93 -5.74
CA SER A 114 -15.88 -13.70 -5.50
C SER A 114 -16.72 -14.81 -6.13
N GLN A 115 -17.77 -15.19 -5.44
CA GLN A 115 -18.72 -16.17 -5.93
C GLN A 115 -20.13 -15.72 -5.56
N LEU A 116 -21.07 -15.88 -6.49
CA LEU A 116 -22.47 -15.55 -6.26
C LEU A 116 -22.99 -16.22 -4.98
N SER A 117 -23.67 -15.45 -4.17
CA SER A 117 -24.25 -15.85 -2.87
C SER A 117 -23.25 -16.31 -1.81
N LYS A 118 -21.94 -16.13 -2.03
CA LYS A 118 -20.89 -16.48 -1.05
C LYS A 118 -20.01 -15.29 -0.65
N GLY A 119 -20.30 -14.11 -1.19
CA GLY A 119 -19.57 -12.88 -0.89
C GLY A 119 -18.29 -12.72 -1.70
N THR A 120 -17.46 -11.79 -1.25
CA THR A 120 -16.21 -11.43 -1.90
C THR A 120 -15.05 -11.45 -0.90
N MET A 121 -13.89 -11.91 -1.35
CA MET A 121 -12.63 -11.86 -0.60
C MET A 121 -11.59 -11.12 -1.41
N ILE A 122 -11.04 -10.06 -0.83
CA ILE A 122 -9.91 -9.30 -1.37
C ILE A 122 -8.68 -9.68 -0.57
N ASN A 123 -7.67 -10.25 -1.22
CA ASN A 123 -6.39 -10.62 -0.63
C ASN A 123 -5.29 -9.68 -1.13
N VAL A 124 -4.52 -9.13 -0.22
CA VAL A 124 -3.29 -8.40 -0.53
C VAL A 124 -2.13 -9.07 0.17
N VAL A 125 -1.13 -9.47 -0.60
CA VAL A 125 0.10 -10.08 -0.08
C VAL A 125 1.27 -9.20 -0.45
N MET A 126 2.10 -8.85 0.52
CA MET A 126 3.27 -8.00 0.29
C MET A 126 4.49 -8.56 1.03
N PRO A 127 5.65 -8.65 0.36
CA PRO A 127 6.89 -9.09 0.97
C PRO A 127 7.45 -7.99 1.89
N ARG A 128 7.97 -8.38 3.04
CA ARG A 128 8.57 -7.46 4.01
C ARG A 128 9.73 -6.66 3.41
N SER A 129 10.57 -7.29 2.61
CA SER A 129 11.68 -6.64 1.92
C SER A 129 11.25 -5.47 1.02
N ALA A 130 10.14 -5.62 0.32
CA ALA A 130 9.64 -4.58 -0.58
C ALA A 130 9.08 -3.36 0.17
N VAL A 131 8.50 -3.61 1.34
CA VAL A 131 7.92 -2.56 2.19
C VAL A 131 9.00 -1.66 2.81
N PHE A 132 10.19 -2.21 3.08
CA PHE A 132 11.32 -1.48 3.67
C PHE A 132 12.34 -0.96 2.65
N MET A 133 12.21 -1.28 1.35
CA MET A 133 13.12 -0.74 0.34
C MET A 133 12.91 0.76 0.16
N LYS A 134 14.01 1.51 0.19
CA LYS A 134 14.02 2.90 -0.32
C LYS A 134 13.59 2.86 -1.79
N PRO A 135 12.78 3.83 -2.25
CA PRO A 135 12.47 3.93 -3.67
C PRO A 135 13.80 3.94 -4.43
N ARG A 136 13.97 3.04 -5.40
CA ARG A 136 15.02 3.19 -6.39
C ARG A 136 14.73 4.50 -7.09
N VAL A 137 15.48 5.52 -6.76
CA VAL A 137 15.58 6.71 -7.60
C VAL A 137 16.11 6.15 -8.92
N LEU A 138 15.27 6.07 -9.93
CA LEU A 138 15.73 5.90 -11.30
C LEU A 138 16.62 7.09 -11.55
N CYS A 139 17.92 6.88 -11.39
CA CYS A 139 18.90 7.79 -11.91
C CYS A 139 18.69 7.75 -13.42
N MET A 140 17.90 8.70 -13.94
CA MET A 140 17.87 8.95 -15.37
C MET A 140 19.31 9.32 -15.71
N SER A 141 20.04 8.36 -16.27
CA SER A 141 21.32 8.64 -16.85
C SER A 141 21.05 9.61 -18.00
N GLU A 142 21.34 10.87 -17.77
CA GLU A 142 21.54 11.82 -18.85
C GLU A 142 22.68 11.28 -19.71
N LYS A 143 22.34 10.54 -20.75
CA LYS A 143 23.23 10.27 -21.88
C LYS A 143 23.58 11.63 -22.47
N GLY A 144 24.79 12.07 -22.24
CA GLY A 144 25.35 13.14 -23.02
C GLY A 144 25.99 14.30 -22.22
N ARG A 145 26.96 14.03 -21.36
CA ARG A 145 28.08 14.96 -21.20
C ARG A 145 29.33 14.20 -20.76
N ARG A 146 30.22 14.06 -21.73
CA ARG A 146 31.57 13.50 -21.63
C ARG A 146 32.38 14.41 -20.72
N TRP A 147 32.58 14.05 -19.46
CA TRP A 147 33.57 14.69 -18.59
C TRP A 147 34.93 14.02 -18.81
N SER A 148 35.83 14.72 -19.55
CA SER A 148 37.22 14.35 -19.62
C SER A 148 37.86 14.52 -18.25
N ARG A 149 38.37 13.41 -17.71
CA ARG A 149 39.30 13.43 -16.57
C ARG A 149 40.55 14.23 -16.98
N ARG A 150 40.78 15.37 -16.36
CA ARG A 150 42.12 15.92 -16.19
C ARG A 150 42.41 15.99 -14.70
N GLN A 151 43.26 15.09 -14.27
CA GLN A 151 43.97 15.20 -13.00
C GLN A 151 44.79 16.49 -12.99
N ARG A 152 44.71 17.27 -11.94
CA ARG A 152 45.85 18.04 -11.48
C ARG A 152 45.81 18.14 -9.97
N HIS A 153 46.92 17.69 -9.38
CA HIS A 153 47.31 17.91 -8.00
C HIS A 153 47.31 19.41 -7.68
N GLY A 154 46.77 19.78 -6.56
CA GLY A 154 46.87 21.14 -6.03
C GLY A 154 46.67 21.10 -4.52
N LYS A 155 47.78 21.27 -3.82
CA LYS A 155 47.91 21.35 -2.38
C LYS A 155 47.02 22.44 -1.80
N PHE A 156 46.21 22.11 -0.81
CA PHE A 156 45.55 23.11 0.03
C PHE A 156 46.54 23.56 1.11
N SER A 157 46.95 24.81 1.01
CA SER A 157 47.63 25.53 2.07
C SER A 157 46.61 26.35 2.84
N LEU A 158 46.56 26.15 4.15
CA LEU A 158 45.88 27.01 5.11
C LEU A 158 46.66 28.33 5.23
N PHE A 159 46.02 29.49 5.05
CA PHE A 159 46.40 30.76 5.62
C PHE A 159 45.16 31.62 5.77
N ARG A 160 44.69 31.81 6.98
CA ARG A 160 44.75 32.92 7.90
C ARG A 160 44.70 34.29 7.22
N LEU A 161 43.64 35.04 7.46
CA LEU A 161 43.70 36.49 7.54
C LEU A 161 42.61 37.06 8.43
N LEU A 162 43.11 37.53 9.57
CA LEU A 162 42.47 38.48 10.48
C LEU A 162 42.71 39.91 9.97
N SER A 163 41.72 40.77 10.28
CA SER A 163 41.84 42.20 10.62
C SER A 163 42.05 43.24 9.53
N ARG A 164 41.13 44.20 9.53
CA ARG A 164 41.22 45.65 9.87
C ARG A 164 40.20 46.41 9.07
N SER A 165 39.18 47.00 9.69
CA SER A 165 39.09 48.33 10.30
C SER A 165 39.48 49.53 9.42
N ARG A 166 38.50 50.51 9.36
CA ARG A 166 38.60 51.97 9.09
C ARG A 166 38.63 52.33 7.60
N HIS A 167 37.68 53.04 7.15
CA HIS A 167 37.14 54.38 7.48
C HIS A 167 35.73 54.49 6.99
#